data_b7ffb2c8f3c9653f67f3956ec4d35ce0
#
_entry.id   b7ffb2c8f3c9653f67f3956ec4d35ce0
#
_cell.length_a   1.000
_cell.length_b   1.000
_cell.length_c   1.000
_cell.angle_alpha   90.00
_cell.angle_beta   90.00
_cell.angle_gamma   90.00
#
_symmetry.space_group_name_H-M   'P 1'
#
loop_
_entity.id
_entity.type
_entity.pdbx_description
1 polymer ?
#
loop_
_entity_poly.entity_id
_entity_poly.type
_entity_poly.pdbx_seq_one_letter_code
_entity_poly.pdbx_strand_id
1 'polypeptide(L)'
;MTFEIHSNITNRSMTVAARAMRKALRRKRSIIWAIFGWTVFFIKALLLIPFDGEPFALDVRTVTALLVEVMLLSVLLFQDRFNGMIARKNALAGTKEYHVAFGEDSYTVVTAATTSTFRYELIDALAESQDYIIFLMKKRYAQPLDKRTLTGGTAEEFKRFLEEKTGKTFRRVK
;
A
#
# COMPACT_ATOMS: atom_id res chain seq x y z
N MET A 1 -22.40 -19.47 6.81
CA MET A 1 -22.40 -18.41 5.79
C MET A 1 -21.03 -18.46 5.11
N THR A 2 -21.00 -18.54 3.79
CA THR A 2 -19.74 -18.57 3.05
C THR A 2 -19.59 -17.23 2.35
N PHE A 3 -18.61 -16.43 2.76
CA PHE A 3 -18.29 -15.18 2.10
C PHE A 3 -17.37 -15.43 0.91
N GLU A 4 -17.56 -14.66 -0.16
CA GLU A 4 -16.71 -14.72 -1.34
C GLU A 4 -16.43 -13.30 -1.86
N ILE A 5 -15.22 -13.08 -2.39
CA ILE A 5 -14.80 -11.80 -2.96
C ILE A 5 -14.00 -12.03 -4.24
N HIS A 6 -14.35 -11.31 -5.30
CA HIS A 6 -13.52 -11.19 -6.48
C HIS A 6 -12.68 -9.91 -6.42
N SER A 7 -11.41 -10.01 -6.77
CA SER A 7 -10.53 -8.84 -6.71
C SER A 7 -9.49 -8.84 -7.82
N ASN A 8 -9.11 -7.62 -8.21
CA ASN A 8 -8.12 -7.40 -9.25
C ASN A 8 -6.93 -6.59 -8.72
N ILE A 9 -5.72 -7.00 -9.10
CA ILE A 9 -4.50 -6.24 -8.86
C ILE A 9 -4.43 -5.07 -9.84
N THR A 10 -4.88 -3.91 -9.41
CA THR A 10 -4.83 -2.65 -10.14
C THR A 10 -3.83 -1.68 -9.51
N ASN A 11 -3.47 -0.60 -10.19
CA ASN A 11 -2.64 0.44 -9.57
C ASN A 11 -3.33 1.02 -8.33
N ARG A 12 -4.66 1.18 -8.35
CA ARG A 12 -5.44 1.71 -7.22
C ARG A 12 -5.42 0.75 -6.04
N SER A 13 -5.75 -0.53 -6.24
CA SER A 13 -5.76 -1.53 -5.18
C SER A 13 -4.37 -1.69 -4.53
N MET A 14 -3.31 -1.71 -5.34
CA MET A 14 -1.93 -1.85 -4.83
C MET A 14 -1.41 -0.56 -4.16
N THR A 15 -1.83 0.63 -4.61
CA THR A 15 -1.53 1.88 -3.90
C THR A 15 -2.16 1.90 -2.50
N VAL A 16 -3.43 1.47 -2.40
CA VAL A 16 -4.12 1.37 -1.10
C VAL A 16 -3.46 0.32 -0.21
N ALA A 17 -3.08 -0.83 -0.78
CA ALA A 17 -2.35 -1.89 -0.07
C ALA A 17 -0.97 -1.41 0.44
N ALA A 18 -0.20 -0.68 -0.39
CA ALA A 18 1.07 -0.08 0.01
C ALA A 18 0.90 0.94 1.16
N ARG A 19 -0.13 1.78 1.08
CA ARG A 19 -0.48 2.74 2.12
C ARG A 19 -0.88 2.03 3.43
N ALA A 20 -1.68 0.98 3.35
CA ALA A 20 -2.07 0.18 4.50
C ALA A 20 -0.86 -0.47 5.18
N MET A 21 0.04 -1.07 4.40
CA MET A 21 1.30 -1.64 4.88
C MET A 21 2.15 -0.60 5.63
N ARG A 22 2.31 0.58 5.03
CA ARG A 22 3.07 1.68 5.63
C ARG A 22 2.46 2.16 6.94
N LYS A 23 1.15 2.43 6.97
CA LYS A 23 0.46 2.98 8.15
C LYS A 23 0.27 1.95 9.26
N ALA A 24 -0.03 0.69 8.92
CA ALA A 24 -0.37 -0.33 9.92
C ALA A 24 0.85 -1.05 10.49
N LEU A 25 1.84 -1.39 9.66
CA LEU A 25 2.97 -2.23 10.07
C LEU A 25 4.32 -1.51 10.12
N ARG A 26 4.52 -0.46 9.31
CA ARG A 26 5.82 0.21 9.15
C ARG A 26 5.81 1.68 9.59
N ARG A 27 4.85 2.08 10.41
CA ARG A 27 4.63 3.50 10.78
C ARG A 27 5.88 4.18 11.31
N LYS A 28 6.55 3.61 12.31
CA LYS A 28 7.77 4.21 12.91
C LYS A 28 8.87 4.39 11.85
N ARG A 29 9.17 3.32 11.11
CA ARG A 29 10.20 3.36 10.06
C ARG A 29 9.84 4.37 8.95
N SER A 30 8.58 4.43 8.55
CA SER A 30 8.11 5.38 7.54
C SER A 30 8.24 6.84 7.99
N ILE A 31 7.97 7.13 9.26
CA ILE A 31 8.14 8.47 9.83
C ILE A 31 9.63 8.87 9.82
N ILE A 32 10.53 8.00 10.24
CA ILE A 32 11.98 8.26 10.24
C ILE A 32 12.46 8.58 8.81
N TRP A 33 12.09 7.76 7.82
CA TRP A 33 12.46 8.00 6.43
C TRP A 33 11.83 9.26 5.84
N ALA A 34 10.61 9.59 6.26
CA ALA A 34 9.97 10.83 5.84
C ALA A 34 10.70 12.05 6.41
N ILE A 35 11.02 12.04 7.71
CA ILE A 35 11.81 13.14 8.35
C ILE A 35 13.14 13.28 7.63
N PHE A 36 13.88 12.20 7.45
CA PHE A 36 15.16 12.22 6.73
C PHE A 36 15.02 12.81 5.31
N GLY A 37 14.04 12.34 4.54
CA GLY A 37 13.81 12.82 3.18
C GLY A 37 13.45 14.32 3.13
N TRP A 38 12.58 14.79 4.03
CA TRP A 38 12.25 16.21 4.15
C TRP A 38 13.45 17.06 4.59
N THR A 39 14.27 16.56 5.53
CA THR A 39 15.50 17.25 5.96
C THR A 39 16.45 17.41 4.78
N VAL A 40 16.70 16.37 4.01
CA VAL A 40 17.56 16.44 2.80
C VAL A 40 16.98 17.42 1.79
N PHE A 41 15.66 17.39 1.54
CA PHE A 41 14.98 18.32 0.65
C PHE A 41 15.22 19.78 1.07
N PHE A 42 14.95 20.12 2.33
CA PHE A 42 15.12 21.49 2.81
C PHE A 42 16.58 21.97 2.80
N ILE A 43 17.53 21.11 3.17
CA ILE A 43 18.97 21.45 3.11
C ILE A 43 19.36 21.75 1.67
N LYS A 44 18.97 20.91 0.72
CA LYS A 44 19.29 21.12 -0.68
C LYS A 44 18.61 22.36 -1.27
N ALA A 45 17.33 22.59 -0.93
CA ALA A 45 16.62 23.80 -1.33
C ALA A 45 17.31 25.06 -0.80
N LEU A 46 17.79 25.04 0.45
CA LEU A 46 18.55 26.14 1.04
C LEU A 46 19.86 26.39 0.29
N LEU A 47 20.57 25.32 -0.09
CA LEU A 47 21.85 25.45 -0.82
C LEU A 47 21.68 25.96 -2.27
N LEU A 48 20.45 26.02 -2.79
CA LEU A 48 20.16 26.65 -4.09
C LEU A 48 20.03 28.17 -3.99
N ILE A 49 19.89 28.75 -2.80
CA ILE A 49 19.80 30.18 -2.60
C ILE A 49 21.21 30.76 -2.65
N PRO A 50 21.50 31.71 -3.54
CA PRO A 50 22.79 32.37 -3.57
C PRO A 50 22.89 33.32 -2.35
N PHE A 51 23.78 33.01 -1.41
CA PHE A 51 24.00 33.83 -0.21
C PHE A 51 25.03 34.96 -0.43
N ASP A 52 25.78 34.86 -1.51
CA ASP A 52 26.92 35.76 -1.80
C ASP A 52 26.52 37.04 -2.58
N GLY A 53 25.20 37.30 -2.69
CA GLY A 53 24.70 38.46 -3.44
C GLY A 53 24.78 38.32 -4.96
N GLU A 54 25.26 37.18 -5.46
CA GLU A 54 25.27 36.90 -6.88
C GLU A 54 23.85 36.71 -7.41
N PRO A 55 23.52 37.15 -8.62
CA PRO A 55 22.21 36.94 -9.20
C PRO A 55 21.97 35.45 -9.42
N PHE A 56 20.75 34.98 -9.17
CA PHE A 56 20.34 33.61 -9.45
C PHE A 56 20.53 33.31 -10.95
N ALA A 57 21.47 32.41 -11.26
CA ALA A 57 21.76 32.03 -12.63
C ALA A 57 21.18 30.61 -12.92
N LEU A 58 20.49 30.49 -14.07
CA LEU A 58 19.99 29.20 -14.58
C LEU A 58 21.10 28.51 -15.40
N ASP A 59 22.17 28.16 -14.72
CA ASP A 59 23.24 27.36 -15.31
C ASP A 59 22.88 25.83 -15.26
N VAL A 60 23.70 25.00 -15.89
CA VAL A 60 23.49 23.55 -15.93
C VAL A 60 23.45 22.93 -14.52
N ARG A 61 24.22 23.48 -13.59
CA ARG A 61 24.26 23.01 -12.20
C ARG A 61 22.94 23.29 -11.50
N THR A 62 22.41 24.50 -11.60
CA THR A 62 21.14 24.91 -11.01
C THR A 62 19.97 24.14 -11.60
N VAL A 63 19.92 24.00 -12.93
CA VAL A 63 18.87 23.21 -13.59
C VAL A 63 18.90 21.75 -13.13
N THR A 64 20.08 21.13 -13.05
CA THR A 64 20.23 19.74 -12.59
C THR A 64 19.81 19.62 -11.12
N ALA A 65 20.16 20.56 -10.26
CA ALA A 65 19.76 20.56 -8.86
C ALA A 65 18.24 20.67 -8.71
N LEU A 66 17.58 21.55 -9.47
CA LEU A 66 16.12 21.68 -9.48
C LEU A 66 15.42 20.39 -9.94
N LEU A 67 15.94 19.73 -10.98
CA LEU A 67 15.39 18.45 -11.43
C LEU A 67 15.47 17.38 -10.33
N VAL A 68 16.60 17.31 -9.62
CA VAL A 68 16.77 16.39 -8.49
C VAL A 68 15.78 16.71 -7.36
N GLU A 69 15.55 17.99 -7.06
CA GLU A 69 14.57 18.43 -6.07
C GLU A 69 13.14 18.04 -6.44
N VAL A 70 12.73 18.26 -7.69
CA VAL A 70 11.41 17.86 -8.18
C VAL A 70 11.25 16.33 -8.10
N MET A 71 12.30 15.58 -8.44
CA MET A 71 12.29 14.11 -8.33
C MET A 71 12.16 13.66 -6.88
N LEU A 72 12.94 14.24 -5.96
CA LEU A 72 12.88 13.93 -4.52
C LEU A 72 11.50 14.24 -3.95
N LEU A 73 10.95 15.41 -4.25
CA LEU A 73 9.60 15.82 -3.84
C LEU A 73 8.55 14.86 -4.37
N SER A 74 8.66 14.45 -5.63
CA SER A 74 7.75 13.46 -6.23
C SER A 74 7.78 12.13 -5.49
N VAL A 75 8.96 11.63 -5.13
CA VAL A 75 9.11 10.39 -4.36
C VAL A 75 8.51 10.54 -2.96
N LEU A 76 8.75 11.66 -2.26
CA LEU A 76 8.21 11.91 -0.93
C LEU A 76 6.67 11.97 -0.93
N LEU A 77 6.08 12.64 -1.91
CA LEU A 77 4.62 12.82 -1.99
C LEU A 77 3.89 11.58 -2.52
N PHE A 78 4.47 10.88 -3.48
CA PHE A 78 3.80 9.80 -4.22
C PHE A 78 4.34 8.40 -3.90
N GLN A 79 5.08 8.22 -2.81
CA GLN A 79 5.70 6.94 -2.43
C GLN A 79 4.74 5.74 -2.46
N ASP A 80 3.49 5.90 -2.01
CA ASP A 80 2.51 4.82 -2.01
C ASP A 80 2.08 4.44 -3.44
N ARG A 81 1.99 5.42 -4.33
CA ARG A 81 1.69 5.19 -5.76
C ARG A 81 2.82 4.46 -6.46
N PHE A 82 4.07 4.90 -6.24
CA PHE A 82 5.26 4.22 -6.79
C PHE A 82 5.37 2.78 -6.28
N ASN A 83 5.22 2.57 -4.98
CA ASN A 83 5.26 1.23 -4.39
C ASN A 83 4.13 0.34 -4.93
N GLY A 84 2.92 0.88 -5.07
CA GLY A 84 1.78 0.16 -5.65
C GLY A 84 2.00 -0.21 -7.12
N MET A 85 2.55 0.70 -7.91
CA MET A 85 2.88 0.46 -9.32
C MET A 85 3.95 -0.62 -9.48
N ILE A 86 5.02 -0.56 -8.68
CA ILE A 86 6.08 -1.57 -8.68
C ILE A 86 5.51 -2.93 -8.26
N ALA A 87 4.70 -2.99 -7.20
CA ALA A 87 4.08 -4.22 -6.75
C ALA A 87 3.16 -4.83 -7.82
N ARG A 88 2.36 -4.01 -8.53
CA ARG A 88 1.56 -4.48 -9.65
C ARG A 88 2.40 -4.99 -10.82
N LYS A 89 3.49 -4.28 -11.15
CA LYS A 89 4.41 -4.69 -12.23
C LYS A 89 5.06 -6.05 -11.94
N ASN A 90 5.40 -6.30 -10.67
CA ASN A 90 6.04 -7.52 -10.22
C ASN A 90 5.04 -8.66 -9.93
N ALA A 91 3.73 -8.43 -10.07
CA ALA A 91 2.74 -9.49 -9.96
C ALA A 91 2.90 -10.48 -11.11
N LEU A 92 2.90 -11.76 -10.78
CA LEU A 92 3.05 -12.85 -11.74
C LEU A 92 1.91 -12.87 -12.76
N ALA A 93 2.20 -13.34 -13.96
CA ALA A 93 1.17 -13.59 -14.95
C ALA A 93 0.15 -14.58 -14.41
N GLY A 94 -1.14 -14.34 -14.66
CA GLY A 94 -2.24 -15.19 -14.16
C GLY A 94 -2.61 -15.01 -12.69
N THR A 95 -1.94 -14.10 -11.93
CA THR A 95 -2.31 -13.82 -10.52
C THR A 95 -2.95 -12.46 -10.31
N LYS A 96 -3.19 -11.71 -11.39
CA LYS A 96 -3.75 -10.35 -11.30
C LYS A 96 -5.23 -10.32 -10.94
N GLU A 97 -5.95 -11.37 -11.28
CA GLU A 97 -7.34 -11.57 -10.92
C GLU A 97 -7.40 -12.76 -9.96
N TYR A 98 -8.13 -12.62 -8.89
CA TYR A 98 -8.26 -13.67 -7.91
C TYR A 98 -9.62 -13.65 -7.23
N HIS A 99 -10.08 -14.85 -6.93
CA HIS A 99 -11.28 -15.13 -6.18
C HIS A 99 -10.88 -15.63 -4.79
N VAL A 100 -11.54 -15.15 -3.76
CA VAL A 100 -11.29 -15.55 -2.37
C VAL A 100 -12.57 -16.10 -1.77
N ALA A 101 -12.53 -17.34 -1.33
CA ALA A 101 -13.61 -17.99 -0.61
C ALA A 101 -13.21 -18.19 0.86
N PHE A 102 -14.09 -17.78 1.78
CA PHE A 102 -13.83 -17.79 3.21
C PHE A 102 -14.54 -18.96 3.88
N GLY A 103 -13.76 -19.88 4.41
CA GLY A 103 -14.24 -21.02 5.19
C GLY A 103 -14.17 -20.77 6.69
N GLU A 104 -14.39 -21.81 7.47
CA GLU A 104 -14.42 -21.74 8.93
C GLU A 104 -13.04 -21.48 9.54
N ASP A 105 -12.01 -22.24 9.12
CA ASP A 105 -10.65 -22.18 9.69
C ASP A 105 -9.61 -21.56 8.75
N SER A 106 -9.97 -21.38 7.49
CA SER A 106 -9.07 -20.93 6.44
C SER A 106 -9.82 -20.23 5.31
N TYR A 107 -9.09 -19.49 4.50
CA TYR A 107 -9.60 -18.93 3.27
C TYR A 107 -8.77 -19.42 2.08
N THR A 108 -9.42 -19.60 0.95
CA THR A 108 -8.81 -20.09 -0.28
C THR A 108 -8.76 -18.98 -1.31
N VAL A 109 -7.60 -18.76 -1.89
CA VAL A 109 -7.36 -17.81 -2.98
C VAL A 109 -7.15 -18.59 -4.26
N VAL A 110 -8.03 -18.38 -5.21
CA VAL A 110 -7.99 -19.00 -6.54
C VAL A 110 -7.58 -17.92 -7.56
N THR A 111 -6.57 -18.22 -8.35
CA THR A 111 -6.12 -17.42 -9.48
C THR A 111 -6.10 -18.28 -10.73
N ALA A 112 -5.87 -17.69 -11.90
CA ALA A 112 -5.69 -18.49 -13.12
C ALA A 112 -4.43 -19.38 -13.08
N ALA A 113 -3.45 -19.06 -12.23
CA ALA A 113 -2.19 -19.79 -12.13
C ALA A 113 -2.14 -20.78 -10.96
N THR A 114 -2.83 -20.49 -9.85
CA THR A 114 -2.70 -21.29 -8.62
C THR A 114 -3.98 -21.25 -7.78
N THR A 115 -4.16 -22.28 -6.96
CA THR A 115 -5.07 -22.29 -5.82
C THR A 115 -4.26 -22.43 -4.55
N SER A 116 -4.48 -21.54 -3.59
CA SER A 116 -3.73 -21.51 -2.34
C SER A 116 -4.68 -21.33 -1.15
N THR A 117 -4.51 -22.13 -0.12
CA THR A 117 -5.30 -22.04 1.12
C THR A 117 -4.43 -21.46 2.24
N PHE A 118 -4.96 -20.48 2.96
CA PHE A 118 -4.29 -19.77 4.04
C PHE A 118 -5.11 -19.84 5.31
N ARG A 119 -4.44 -20.05 6.43
CA ARG A 119 -5.05 -19.92 7.77
C ARG A 119 -5.15 -18.44 8.17
N TYR A 120 -6.17 -18.09 8.92
CA TYR A 120 -6.40 -16.73 9.42
C TYR A 120 -5.26 -16.22 10.33
N GLU A 121 -4.56 -17.12 10.99
CA GLU A 121 -3.39 -16.79 11.84
C GLU A 121 -2.23 -16.11 11.09
N LEU A 122 -2.15 -16.31 9.77
CA LEU A 122 -1.13 -15.68 8.92
C LEU A 122 -1.38 -14.18 8.71
N ILE A 123 -2.55 -13.68 9.09
CA ILE A 123 -2.91 -12.28 8.98
C ILE A 123 -2.37 -11.53 10.20
N ASP A 124 -1.36 -10.69 10.00
CA ASP A 124 -0.76 -9.86 11.08
C ASP A 124 -1.66 -8.68 11.46
N ALA A 125 -2.35 -8.09 10.50
CA ALA A 125 -3.26 -6.97 10.73
C ALA A 125 -4.31 -6.87 9.62
N LEU A 126 -5.47 -6.34 10.00
CA LEU A 126 -6.55 -5.99 9.10
C LEU A 126 -6.56 -4.48 8.88
N ALA A 127 -6.71 -4.04 7.64
CA ALA A 127 -6.88 -2.65 7.31
C ALA A 127 -8.10 -2.45 6.41
N GLU A 128 -8.72 -1.28 6.53
CA GLU A 128 -9.90 -0.91 5.76
C GLU A 128 -9.69 0.44 5.08
N SER A 129 -10.05 0.54 3.81
CA SER A 129 -10.25 1.78 3.08
C SER A 129 -11.69 1.89 2.59
N GLN A 130 -12.01 2.93 1.84
CA GLN A 130 -13.35 3.13 1.30
C GLN A 130 -13.83 1.92 0.50
N ASP A 131 -13.02 1.42 -0.45
CA ASP A 131 -13.41 0.36 -1.39
C ASP A 131 -12.79 -1.01 -1.07
N TYR A 132 -11.78 -1.07 -0.18
CA TYR A 132 -10.99 -2.28 0.02
C TYR A 132 -10.88 -2.68 1.48
N ILE A 133 -10.90 -3.99 1.72
CA ILE A 133 -10.35 -4.64 2.92
C ILE A 133 -8.95 -5.13 2.55
N ILE A 134 -7.97 -4.95 3.41
CA ILE A 134 -6.57 -5.30 3.13
C ILE A 134 -6.06 -6.25 4.22
N PHE A 135 -5.68 -7.45 3.82
CA PHE A 135 -4.96 -8.38 4.66
C PHE A 135 -3.47 -8.06 4.61
N LEU A 136 -2.86 -7.88 5.78
CA LEU A 136 -1.43 -7.63 5.93
C LEU A 136 -0.78 -8.86 6.55
N MET A 137 0.20 -9.45 5.85
CA MET A 137 0.83 -10.72 6.23
C MET A 137 2.35 -10.59 6.23
N LYS A 138 3.00 -11.18 7.25
CA LYS A 138 4.48 -11.27 7.40
C LYS A 138 5.22 -9.96 7.15
N LYS A 139 4.58 -8.80 7.43
CA LYS A 139 5.14 -7.45 7.21
C LYS A 139 5.64 -7.19 5.78
N ARG A 140 5.30 -8.03 4.81
CA ARG A 140 5.75 -7.96 3.42
C ARG A 140 4.65 -8.06 2.38
N TYR A 141 3.57 -8.76 2.69
CA TYR A 141 2.49 -9.02 1.76
C TYR A 141 1.24 -8.26 2.17
N ALA A 142 0.59 -7.66 1.20
CA ALA A 142 -0.68 -7.02 1.38
C ALA A 142 -1.62 -7.50 0.27
N GLN A 143 -2.76 -8.06 0.66
CA GLN A 143 -3.78 -8.55 -0.24
C GLN A 143 -4.99 -7.63 -0.15
N PRO A 144 -5.24 -6.79 -1.16
CA PRO A 144 -6.42 -5.95 -1.21
C PRO A 144 -7.63 -6.73 -1.71
N LEU A 145 -8.74 -6.70 -0.99
CA LEU A 145 -10.02 -7.32 -1.30
C LEU A 145 -11.03 -6.23 -1.63
N ASP A 146 -11.66 -6.27 -2.79
CA ASP A 146 -12.65 -5.28 -3.23
C ASP A 146 -13.99 -5.53 -2.53
N LYS A 147 -14.39 -4.64 -1.64
CA LYS A 147 -15.66 -4.75 -0.89
C LYS A 147 -16.90 -4.76 -1.79
N ARG A 148 -16.81 -4.18 -2.97
CA ARG A 148 -17.95 -4.07 -3.90
C ARG A 148 -18.34 -5.39 -4.53
N THR A 149 -17.44 -6.37 -4.49
CA THR A 149 -17.65 -7.72 -5.06
C THR A 149 -17.94 -8.76 -3.97
N LEU A 150 -18.12 -8.31 -2.73
CA LEU A 150 -18.47 -9.20 -1.62
C LEU A 150 -19.83 -9.85 -1.84
N THR A 151 -19.89 -11.16 -1.68
CA THR A 151 -21.11 -11.96 -1.66
C THR A 151 -21.18 -12.80 -0.39
N GLY A 152 -22.36 -13.32 -0.08
CA GLY A 152 -22.57 -14.14 1.14
C GLY A 152 -22.96 -13.37 2.39
N GLY A 153 -23.03 -12.03 2.32
CA GLY A 153 -23.45 -11.17 3.43
C GLY A 153 -23.05 -9.70 3.24
N THR A 154 -23.28 -8.90 4.25
CA THR A 154 -22.93 -7.47 4.27
C THR A 154 -21.47 -7.24 4.61
N ALA A 155 -20.93 -6.07 4.25
CA ALA A 155 -19.55 -5.70 4.60
C ALA A 155 -19.31 -5.66 6.12
N GLU A 156 -20.31 -5.29 6.91
CA GLU A 156 -20.21 -5.24 8.38
C GLU A 156 -20.21 -6.65 8.99
N GLU A 157 -21.03 -7.56 8.47
CA GLU A 157 -21.01 -8.98 8.88
C GLU A 157 -19.67 -9.63 8.54
N PHE A 158 -19.16 -9.37 7.34
CA PHE A 158 -17.85 -9.87 6.92
C PHE A 158 -16.71 -9.33 7.80
N LYS A 159 -16.76 -8.05 8.19
CA LYS A 159 -15.78 -7.47 9.12
C LYS A 159 -15.81 -8.15 10.48
N ARG A 160 -17.00 -8.35 11.06
CA ARG A 160 -17.15 -9.07 12.35
C ARG A 160 -16.60 -10.48 12.26
N PHE A 161 -16.94 -11.19 11.18
CA PHE A 161 -16.41 -12.52 10.91
C PHE A 161 -14.87 -12.53 10.88
N LEU A 162 -14.25 -11.60 10.16
CA LEU A 162 -12.79 -11.52 10.09
C LEU A 162 -12.15 -11.14 11.43
N GLU A 163 -12.75 -10.25 12.20
CA GLU A 163 -12.27 -9.88 13.55
C GLU A 163 -12.34 -11.07 14.51
N GLU A 164 -13.41 -11.85 14.45
CA GLU A 164 -13.57 -13.07 15.22
C GLU A 164 -12.52 -14.14 14.84
N LYS A 165 -12.37 -14.41 13.55
CA LYS A 165 -11.44 -15.45 13.05
C LYS A 165 -9.97 -15.10 13.21
N THR A 166 -9.62 -13.81 13.14
CA THR A 166 -8.21 -13.37 13.23
C THR A 166 -7.83 -12.90 14.63
N GLY A 167 -8.79 -12.53 15.48
CA GLY A 167 -8.54 -11.82 16.75
C GLY A 167 -7.94 -10.42 16.56
N LYS A 168 -8.06 -9.82 15.36
CA LYS A 168 -7.50 -8.50 15.01
C LYS A 168 -8.61 -7.51 14.73
N THR A 169 -8.41 -6.25 15.12
CA THR A 169 -9.32 -5.15 14.81
C THR A 169 -8.92 -4.43 13.54
N PHE A 170 -9.89 -3.90 12.82
CA PHE A 170 -9.65 -3.13 11.60
C PHE A 170 -8.98 -1.78 11.87
N ARG A 171 -7.95 -1.46 11.09
CA ARG A 171 -7.31 -0.15 11.07
C ARG A 171 -7.76 0.63 9.85
N ARG A 172 -8.38 1.79 10.07
CA ARG A 172 -8.84 2.64 8.97
C ARG A 172 -7.67 3.31 8.26
N VAL A 173 -7.65 3.22 6.93
CA VAL A 173 -6.63 3.81 6.05
C VAL A 173 -7.33 4.75 5.07
N LYS A 174 -7.18 6.03 5.30
CA LYS A 174 -7.62 7.08 4.36
C LYS A 174 -6.58 7.32 3.29
#